data_e92aed60d1a6323574cf6e980f37a662
#
_entry.id   e92aed60d1a6323574cf6e980f37a662
#
_cell.length_a   1.000
_cell.length_b   1.000
_cell.length_c   1.000
_cell.angle_alpha   90.00
_cell.angle_beta   90.00
_cell.angle_gamma   90.00
#
_symmetry.space_group_name_H-M   'P 1'
#
loop_
_entity.id
_entity.type
_entity.pdbx_description
1 polymer ?
#
loop_
_entity_poly.entity_id
_entity_poly.type
_entity_poly.pdbx_seq_one_letter_code
_entity_poly.pdbx_strand_id
1 'polypeptide(L)'
;KNEIKSHYTKDEIQGLLTLTENTRKLTLTEKPWGTFILASTFEDDKTAAETHYDAVWLRDSLWGYMALVSDQGNSVAAKKVLLTLWGYMSTPDQIKRMQDIISNPKRLDGI
;
A
#
# COMPACT_ATOMS: atom_id res chain seq x y z
N LYS A 1 -6.62 9.03 -32.72
CA LYS A 1 -5.45 8.83 -31.85
C LYS A 1 -5.62 9.58 -30.55
N ASN A 2 -5.31 8.92 -29.45
CA ASN A 2 -5.30 9.56 -28.15
C ASN A 2 -3.97 10.30 -27.96
N GLU A 3 -4.05 11.62 -27.83
CA GLU A 3 -2.89 12.43 -27.51
C GLU A 3 -2.77 12.57 -25.99
N ILE A 4 -1.54 12.57 -25.48
CA ILE A 4 -1.29 12.86 -24.08
C ILE A 4 -1.51 14.36 -23.88
N LYS A 5 -2.44 14.71 -23.01
CA LYS A 5 -2.74 16.09 -22.66
C LYS A 5 -1.62 16.67 -21.80
N SER A 6 -1.04 17.78 -22.21
CA SER A 6 0.05 18.44 -21.48
C SER A 6 -0.40 19.61 -20.59
N HIS A 7 -1.61 20.10 -20.77
CA HIS A 7 -2.17 21.19 -20.01
C HIS A 7 -3.55 20.82 -19.46
N TYR A 8 -3.81 21.20 -18.21
CA TYR A 8 -5.06 20.92 -17.53
C TYR A 8 -5.64 22.20 -16.95
N THR A 9 -6.97 22.30 -16.97
CA THR A 9 -7.68 23.38 -16.28
C THR A 9 -7.65 23.15 -14.76
N LYS A 10 -7.96 24.19 -13.99
CA LYS A 10 -8.09 24.05 -12.52
C LYS A 10 -9.15 23.03 -12.13
N ASP A 11 -10.27 22.98 -12.84
CA ASP A 11 -11.37 22.06 -12.58
C ASP A 11 -10.95 20.60 -12.88
N GLU A 12 -10.21 20.39 -13.96
CA GLU A 12 -9.67 19.07 -14.29
C GLU A 12 -8.66 18.59 -13.23
N ILE A 13 -7.78 19.44 -12.76
CA ILE A 13 -6.82 19.14 -11.69
C ILE A 13 -7.57 18.81 -10.39
N GLN A 14 -8.57 19.61 -10.04
CA GLN A 14 -9.39 19.34 -8.85
C GLN A 14 -10.12 18.01 -8.94
N GLY A 15 -10.65 17.67 -10.11
CA GLY A 15 -11.28 16.37 -10.37
C GLY A 15 -10.31 15.20 -10.17
N LEU A 16 -9.09 15.32 -10.66
CA LEU A 16 -8.04 14.30 -10.46
C LEU A 16 -7.66 14.16 -8.98
N LEU A 17 -7.51 15.27 -8.27
CA LEU A 17 -7.20 15.25 -6.83
C LEU A 17 -8.33 14.58 -6.02
N THR A 18 -9.58 14.88 -6.35
CA THR A 18 -10.75 14.26 -5.71
C THR A 18 -10.79 12.76 -5.97
N LEU A 19 -10.53 12.31 -7.20
CA LEU A 19 -10.46 10.90 -7.55
C LEU A 19 -9.35 10.18 -6.78
N THR A 20 -8.16 10.78 -6.71
CA THR A 20 -7.02 10.25 -5.96
C THR A 20 -7.35 10.11 -4.48
N GLU A 21 -7.97 11.11 -3.89
CA GLU A 21 -8.38 11.06 -2.49
C GLU A 21 -9.42 9.99 -2.21
N ASN A 22 -10.39 9.83 -3.08
CA ASN A 22 -11.40 8.77 -2.96
C ASN A 22 -10.78 7.38 -3.06
N THR A 23 -9.87 7.17 -4.00
CA THR A 23 -9.12 5.91 -4.14
C THR A 23 -8.32 5.60 -2.89
N ARG A 24 -7.64 6.60 -2.32
CA ARG A 24 -6.90 6.46 -1.07
C ARG A 24 -7.80 6.03 0.09
N LYS A 25 -8.97 6.64 0.23
CA LYS A 25 -9.95 6.27 1.28
C LYS A 25 -10.43 4.83 1.14
N LEU A 26 -10.59 4.34 -0.09
CA LEU A 26 -11.01 2.96 -0.35
C LEU A 26 -9.93 1.94 -0.07
N THR A 27 -8.66 2.30 -0.25
CA THR A 27 -7.52 1.38 -0.07
C THR A 27 -6.93 1.41 1.33
N LEU A 28 -7.10 2.51 2.07
CA LEU A 28 -6.64 2.60 3.45
C LEU A 28 -7.53 1.73 4.34
N THR A 29 -6.94 0.72 4.95
CA THR A 29 -7.64 -0.30 5.72
C THR A 29 -7.17 -0.29 7.17
N GLU A 30 -8.12 -0.27 8.11
CA GLU A 30 -7.86 -0.38 9.55
C GLU A 30 -8.39 -1.70 10.08
N LYS A 31 -7.52 -2.45 10.75
CA LYS A 31 -7.82 -3.69 11.44
C LYS A 31 -7.36 -3.58 12.90
N PRO A 32 -7.87 -4.41 13.83
CA PRO A 32 -7.41 -4.38 15.21
C PRO A 32 -5.91 -4.57 15.40
N TRP A 33 -5.26 -5.27 14.47
CA TRP A 33 -3.84 -5.56 14.51
C TRP A 33 -2.98 -4.55 13.74
N GLY A 34 -3.57 -3.65 12.97
CA GLY A 34 -2.80 -2.64 12.24
C GLY A 34 -3.55 -1.92 11.15
N THR A 35 -2.89 -0.92 10.58
CA THR A 35 -3.37 -0.10 9.47
C THR A 35 -2.45 -0.29 8.28
N PHE A 36 -3.02 -0.50 7.10
CA PHE A 36 -2.27 -0.76 5.88
C PHE A 36 -3.03 -0.28 4.64
N ILE A 37 -2.34 -0.28 3.51
CA ILE A 37 -2.92 0.16 2.24
C ILE A 37 -2.99 -1.05 1.32
N LEU A 38 -4.19 -1.30 0.81
CA LEU A 38 -4.42 -2.36 -0.17
C LEU A 38 -3.81 -2.00 -1.52
N ALA A 39 -3.33 -3.00 -2.24
CA ALA A 39 -2.78 -2.84 -3.58
C ALA A 39 -3.87 -2.46 -4.61
N SER A 40 -5.11 -2.80 -4.34
CA SER A 40 -6.25 -2.49 -5.19
C SER A 40 -7.55 -2.44 -4.40
N THR A 41 -8.60 -1.91 -5.00
CA THR A 41 -9.97 -2.01 -4.49
C THR A 41 -10.66 -3.22 -5.09
N PHE A 42 -11.66 -3.76 -4.38
CA PHE A 42 -12.39 -4.96 -4.81
C PHE A 42 -13.89 -4.71 -4.76
N GLU A 43 -14.60 -5.30 -5.71
CA GLU A 43 -16.05 -5.29 -5.72
C GLU A 43 -16.64 -6.38 -4.81
N ASP A 44 -15.89 -7.47 -4.59
CA ASP A 44 -16.30 -8.60 -3.76
C ASP A 44 -15.12 -9.33 -3.12
N ASP A 45 -15.40 -10.10 -2.05
CA ASP A 45 -14.40 -10.85 -1.29
C ASP A 45 -13.79 -12.01 -2.10
N LYS A 46 -14.51 -12.54 -3.06
CA LYS A 46 -14.01 -13.62 -3.91
C LYS A 46 -12.88 -13.15 -4.81
N THR A 47 -13.08 -12.00 -5.48
CA THR A 47 -12.04 -11.38 -6.31
C THR A 47 -10.81 -11.03 -5.48
N ALA A 48 -11.00 -10.51 -4.27
CA ALA A 48 -9.92 -10.21 -3.35
C ALA A 48 -9.10 -11.47 -3.01
N ALA A 49 -9.76 -12.56 -2.67
CA ALA A 49 -9.11 -13.83 -2.33
C ALA A 49 -8.35 -14.44 -3.53
N GLU A 50 -8.92 -14.38 -4.72
CA GLU A 50 -8.30 -14.93 -5.93
C GLU A 50 -7.05 -14.17 -6.37
N THR A 51 -7.02 -12.85 -6.18
CA THR A 51 -5.90 -12.00 -6.58
C THR A 51 -4.83 -11.84 -5.50
N HIS A 52 -5.12 -12.19 -4.26
CA HIS A 52 -4.29 -11.94 -3.08
C HIS A 52 -3.95 -10.45 -2.82
N TYR A 53 -4.66 -9.52 -3.46
CA TYR A 53 -4.45 -8.10 -3.28
C TYR A 53 -5.08 -7.54 -2.00
N ASP A 54 -5.86 -8.36 -1.29
CA ASP A 54 -6.37 -8.09 0.06
C ASP A 54 -5.32 -8.31 1.16
N ALA A 55 -4.15 -8.87 0.81
CA ALA A 55 -3.02 -9.01 1.71
C ALA A 55 -2.23 -7.70 1.85
N VAL A 56 -1.42 -7.63 2.90
CA VAL A 56 -0.48 -6.52 3.08
C VAL A 56 0.74 -6.74 2.20
N TRP A 57 0.89 -5.91 1.19
CA TRP A 57 2.05 -5.89 0.31
C TRP A 57 2.97 -4.75 0.75
N LEU A 58 4.19 -5.08 1.15
CA LEU A 58 5.13 -4.11 1.73
C LEU A 58 5.41 -2.95 0.79
N ARG A 59 5.71 -3.23 -0.48
CA ARG A 59 6.01 -2.19 -1.47
C ARG A 59 4.83 -1.23 -1.65
N ASP A 60 3.63 -1.77 -1.83
CA ASP A 60 2.43 -0.97 -2.06
C ASP A 60 2.08 -0.13 -0.84
N SER A 61 2.23 -0.70 0.35
CA SER A 61 2.00 0.03 1.61
C SER A 61 3.03 1.14 1.83
N LEU A 62 4.29 0.95 1.43
CA LEU A 62 5.32 1.99 1.52
C LEU A 62 5.06 3.14 0.56
N TRP A 63 4.64 2.86 -0.68
CA TRP A 63 4.22 3.92 -1.61
C TRP A 63 3.03 4.68 -1.09
N GLY A 64 2.04 3.98 -0.56
CA GLY A 64 0.88 4.60 0.07
C GLY A 64 1.24 5.44 1.30
N TYR A 65 2.17 4.97 2.12
CA TYR A 65 2.73 5.74 3.23
C TYR A 65 3.33 7.06 2.76
N MET A 66 4.13 7.05 1.70
CA MET A 66 4.73 8.27 1.14
C MET A 66 3.67 9.26 0.66
N ALA A 67 2.60 8.77 0.05
CA ALA A 67 1.48 9.62 -0.36
C ALA A 67 0.77 10.24 0.87
N LEU A 68 0.58 9.49 1.93
CA LEU A 68 -0.02 9.98 3.17
C LEU A 68 0.85 11.01 3.89
N VAL A 69 2.16 10.82 3.90
CA VAL A 69 3.10 11.78 4.51
C VAL A 69 3.10 13.12 3.78
N SER A 70 2.97 13.10 2.46
CA SER A 70 2.93 14.33 1.67
C SER A 70 1.64 15.15 1.85
N ASP A 71 0.60 14.56 2.44
CA ASP A 71 -0.65 15.22 2.74
C ASP A 71 -0.74 15.53 4.23
N GLN A 72 -0.71 16.81 4.58
CA GLN A 72 -0.70 17.30 5.96
C GLN A 72 -1.85 16.78 6.83
N GLY A 73 -3.00 16.47 6.24
CA GLY A 73 -4.16 15.94 6.95
C GLY A 73 -4.05 14.46 7.35
N ASN A 74 -3.02 13.75 6.88
CA ASN A 74 -2.93 12.28 7.00
C ASN A 74 -1.72 11.78 7.79
N SER A 75 -1.09 12.63 8.59
CA SER A 75 0.10 12.27 9.37
C SER A 75 -0.15 11.13 10.37
N VAL A 76 -1.34 11.09 10.97
CA VAL A 76 -1.72 10.03 11.92
C VAL A 76 -1.86 8.69 11.21
N ALA A 77 -2.56 8.67 10.07
CA ALA A 77 -2.72 7.46 9.26
C ALA A 77 -1.36 6.95 8.74
N ALA A 78 -0.51 7.85 8.26
CA ALA A 78 0.85 7.53 7.81
C ALA A 78 1.67 6.86 8.92
N LYS A 79 1.65 7.40 10.12
CA LYS A 79 2.32 6.82 11.27
C LYS A 79 1.81 5.42 11.60
N LYS A 80 0.50 5.22 11.59
CA LYS A 80 -0.11 3.91 11.84
C LYS A 80 0.33 2.87 10.81
N VAL A 81 0.36 3.22 9.53
CA VAL A 81 0.84 2.32 8.46
C VAL A 81 2.29 1.94 8.69
N LEU A 82 3.16 2.91 8.94
CA LEU A 82 4.58 2.67 9.18
C LEU A 82 4.80 1.76 10.40
N LEU A 83 4.10 2.00 11.49
CA LEU A 83 4.21 1.19 12.70
C LEU A 83 3.71 -0.25 12.47
N THR A 84 2.67 -0.44 11.67
CA THR A 84 2.17 -1.77 11.30
C THR A 84 3.23 -2.56 10.53
N LEU A 85 3.83 -1.95 9.51
CA LEU A 85 4.88 -2.57 8.70
C LEU A 85 6.13 -2.87 9.55
N TRP A 86 6.55 -1.91 10.36
CA TRP A 86 7.71 -2.08 11.24
C TRP A 86 7.49 -3.20 12.25
N GLY A 87 6.33 -3.24 12.89
CA GLY A 87 5.98 -4.26 13.86
C GLY A 87 6.03 -5.66 13.27
N TYR A 88 5.54 -5.83 12.03
CA TYR A 88 5.60 -7.10 11.32
C TYR A 88 7.03 -7.49 10.93
N MET A 89 7.77 -6.58 10.32
CA MET A 89 9.13 -6.84 9.81
C MET A 89 10.15 -7.03 10.91
N SER A 90 9.91 -6.49 12.11
CA SER A 90 10.82 -6.59 13.25
C SER A 90 10.59 -7.81 14.15
N THR A 91 9.65 -8.69 13.81
CA THR A 91 9.46 -9.94 14.57
C THR A 91 10.69 -10.85 14.43
N PRO A 92 11.05 -11.61 15.50
CA PRO A 92 12.19 -12.52 15.45
C PRO A 92 12.14 -13.52 14.30
N ASP A 93 10.95 -14.03 13.98
CA ASP A 93 10.75 -14.97 12.89
C ASP A 93 11.05 -14.34 11.52
N GLN A 94 10.63 -13.10 11.29
CA GLN A 94 10.89 -12.40 10.04
C GLN A 94 12.38 -12.06 9.90
N ILE A 95 13.01 -11.61 10.96
CA ILE A 95 14.46 -11.33 10.99
C ILE A 95 15.24 -12.58 10.65
N LYS A 96 14.92 -13.71 11.29
CA LYS A 96 15.57 -14.99 11.00
C LYS A 96 15.35 -15.42 9.56
N ARG A 97 14.14 -15.29 9.05
CA ARG A 97 13.80 -15.64 7.66
C ARG A 97 14.62 -14.83 6.67
N MET A 98 14.76 -13.53 6.90
CA MET A 98 15.59 -12.67 6.07
C MET A 98 17.07 -13.05 6.13
N GLN A 99 17.59 -13.36 7.33
CA GLN A 99 18.96 -13.82 7.50
C GLN A 99 19.22 -15.16 6.77
N ASP A 100 18.27 -16.08 6.86
CA ASP A 100 18.34 -17.36 6.16
C ASP A 100 18.37 -17.17 4.62
N ILE A 101 17.59 -16.25 4.08
CA ILE A 101 17.56 -15.91 2.65
C ILE A 101 18.89 -15.27 2.23
N ILE A 102 19.42 -14.35 3.01
CA ILE A 102 20.71 -13.70 2.74
C ILE A 102 21.84 -14.74 2.71
N SER A 103 21.81 -15.70 3.66
CA SER A 103 22.80 -16.76 3.74
C SER A 103 22.67 -17.79 2.62
N ASN A 104 21.46 -18.04 2.14
CA ASN A 104 21.18 -18.97 1.06
C ASN A 104 20.07 -18.46 0.13
N PRO A 105 20.40 -17.63 -0.87
CA PRO A 105 19.41 -17.05 -1.80
C PRO A 105 18.58 -18.09 -2.57
N LYS A 106 19.05 -19.32 -2.69
CA LYS A 106 18.30 -20.42 -3.34
C LYS A 106 16.99 -20.76 -2.62
N ARG A 107 16.83 -20.32 -1.37
CA ARG A 107 15.57 -20.47 -0.64
C ARG A 107 14.41 -19.65 -1.23
N LEU A 108 14.71 -18.72 -2.13
CA LEU A 108 13.68 -18.00 -2.90
C LEU A 108 13.16 -18.77 -4.10
N ASP A 109 13.86 -19.84 -4.50
CA ASP A 109 13.45 -20.66 -5.64
C ASP A 109 12.12 -21.35 -5.32
N GLY A 110 11.14 -21.21 -6.20
CA GLY A 110 9.83 -21.81 -6.04
C GLY A 110 8.82 -20.99 -5.22
N ILE A 111 9.17 -19.77 -4.87
CA ILE A 111 8.25 -18.82 -4.22
C ILE A 111 7.49 -18.00 -5.27
#